data_e124e012c93f952b2bb14223f278b4fa
#
_entry.id   e124e012c93f952b2bb14223f278b4fa
#
_cell.length_a   1.000
_cell.length_b   1.000
_cell.length_c   1.000
_cell.angle_alpha   90.00
_cell.angle_beta   90.00
_cell.angle_gamma   90.00
#
_symmetry.space_group_name_H-M   'P 1'
#
loop_
_entity.id
_entity.type
_entity.pdbx_description
1 polymer ?
#
loop_
_entity_poly.entity_id
_entity_poly.type
_entity_poly.pdbx_seq_one_letter_code
_entity_poly.pdbx_strand_id
1 'polypeptide(L)'
;MNYRPLGRTGLKVSALSFGASSLGGVFRPVDEAESIRTVHAALDLGINFIDVSPYYGATRAETVLGRALRGIRRERYYLATKVGQYGEGEFDFSAARVTRSVDESCARLGVDYLDLVQCHDIEFADLDQIVGETLPALARLRAAGRIGHLGITGLPLRIFPAVLDRVEAGCIATVLSFNHYELNDSSLADLLPYFGRLGVGVINSAPTGMGLLTERGVPAWHPAPPAVVAGCRRAVEFCRARGVDIVQLAIQFAVANPAIATTLVGTANPAHLERNVAYAEAPADPGLLEEVLEVLRPIRNHNFTRGRPENRDPILA
;
A
#
# COMPACT_ATOMS: atom_id res chain seq x y z
N MET A 1 -8.50 -0.46 17.85
CA MET A 1 -7.47 -0.70 16.79
C MET A 1 -6.53 -1.81 17.22
N ASN A 2 -6.32 -2.82 16.38
CA ASN A 2 -5.33 -3.88 16.62
C ASN A 2 -3.97 -3.46 16.06
N TYR A 3 -2.88 -3.84 16.75
CA TYR A 3 -1.51 -3.53 16.32
C TYR A 3 -0.71 -4.82 16.13
N ARG A 4 0.12 -4.84 15.08
CA ARG A 4 0.92 -6.00 14.67
C ARG A 4 2.38 -5.64 14.48
N PRO A 5 3.33 -6.55 14.73
CA PRO A 5 4.72 -6.32 14.38
C PRO A 5 4.89 -6.22 12.87
N LEU A 6 5.66 -5.25 12.40
CA LEU A 6 6.02 -5.10 10.98
C LEU A 6 7.32 -5.88 10.71
N GLY A 7 7.19 -7.18 10.52
CA GLY A 7 8.35 -8.05 10.38
C GLY A 7 9.32 -7.94 11.55
N ARG A 8 10.61 -7.85 11.26
CA ARG A 8 11.69 -7.67 12.26
C ARG A 8 12.12 -6.22 12.46
N THR A 9 11.31 -5.25 12.03
CA THR A 9 11.63 -3.82 12.17
C THR A 9 11.61 -3.30 13.61
N GLY A 10 10.94 -4.01 14.52
CA GLY A 10 10.63 -3.51 15.86
C GLY A 10 9.42 -2.56 15.88
N LEU A 11 8.92 -2.13 14.74
CA LEU A 11 7.73 -1.27 14.65
C LEU A 11 6.47 -2.08 14.90
N LYS A 12 5.54 -1.52 15.68
CA LYS A 12 4.22 -2.11 15.94
C LYS A 12 3.16 -1.23 15.31
N VAL A 13 2.67 -1.64 14.13
CA VAL A 13 1.78 -0.87 13.28
C VAL A 13 0.32 -1.27 13.45
N SER A 14 -0.60 -0.33 13.25
CA SER A 14 -2.04 -0.60 13.21
C SER A 14 -2.39 -1.55 12.06
N ALA A 15 -3.29 -2.51 12.30
CA ALA A 15 -3.70 -3.50 11.29
C ALA A 15 -4.37 -2.85 10.06
N LEU A 16 -5.04 -1.72 10.26
CA LEU A 16 -5.48 -0.79 9.22
C LEU A 16 -4.64 0.47 9.31
N SER A 17 -4.04 0.92 8.21
CA SER A 17 -3.14 2.07 8.15
C SER A 17 -3.53 3.05 7.04
N PHE A 18 -2.94 4.22 7.07
CA PHE A 18 -3.34 5.33 6.19
C PHE A 18 -2.45 5.42 4.96
N GLY A 19 -3.03 5.15 3.77
CA GLY A 19 -2.41 5.42 2.47
C GLY A 19 -2.73 6.85 2.00
N ALA A 20 -1.74 7.71 1.96
CA ALA A 20 -1.92 9.14 1.73
C ALA A 20 -2.06 9.54 0.25
N SER A 21 -2.16 8.61 -0.70
CA SER A 21 -2.28 8.90 -2.14
C SER A 21 -3.48 9.83 -2.46
N SER A 22 -4.59 9.65 -1.75
CA SER A 22 -5.80 10.46 -1.93
C SER A 22 -5.57 11.95 -1.61
N LEU A 23 -4.60 12.29 -0.73
CA LEU A 23 -4.28 13.69 -0.40
C LEU A 23 -3.68 14.44 -1.60
N GLY A 24 -3.06 13.70 -2.54
CA GLY A 24 -2.53 14.22 -3.79
C GLY A 24 -3.58 14.47 -4.87
N GLY A 25 -4.84 14.07 -4.64
CA GLY A 25 -5.88 14.17 -5.66
C GLY A 25 -5.79 13.12 -6.77
N VAL A 26 -5.08 12.01 -6.55
CA VAL A 26 -4.82 10.95 -7.55
C VAL A 26 -6.11 10.38 -8.14
N PHE A 27 -7.15 10.19 -7.35
CA PHE A 27 -8.42 9.59 -7.77
C PHE A 27 -9.50 10.64 -8.13
N ARG A 28 -9.42 11.82 -7.54
CA ARG A 28 -10.33 12.95 -7.75
C ARG A 28 -9.77 14.21 -7.12
N PRO A 29 -10.19 15.40 -7.54
CA PRO A 29 -9.90 16.63 -6.81
C PRO A 29 -10.33 16.52 -5.34
N VAL A 30 -9.51 17.03 -4.44
CA VAL A 30 -9.75 17.00 -2.98
C VAL A 30 -9.52 18.39 -2.38
N ASP A 31 -10.30 18.69 -1.35
CA ASP A 31 -10.10 19.87 -0.52
C ASP A 31 -8.94 19.61 0.45
N GLU A 32 -8.03 20.59 0.57
CA GLU A 32 -6.84 20.43 1.42
C GLU A 32 -7.19 20.45 2.90
N ALA A 33 -8.14 21.29 3.32
CA ALA A 33 -8.55 21.36 4.72
C ALA A 33 -9.26 20.06 5.15
N GLU A 34 -10.07 19.47 4.27
CA GLU A 34 -10.67 18.14 4.50
C GLU A 34 -9.60 17.05 4.56
N SER A 35 -8.61 17.11 3.68
CA SER A 35 -7.46 16.20 3.67
C SER A 35 -6.68 16.25 5.00
N ILE A 36 -6.41 17.44 5.52
CA ILE A 36 -5.73 17.64 6.81
C ILE A 36 -6.57 17.07 7.95
N ARG A 37 -7.88 17.35 7.98
CA ARG A 37 -8.78 16.75 8.99
C ARG A 37 -8.80 15.23 8.93
N THR A 38 -8.69 14.66 7.72
CA THR A 38 -8.63 13.19 7.56
C THR A 38 -7.37 12.59 8.18
N VAL A 39 -6.20 13.24 8.04
CA VAL A 39 -4.97 12.80 8.69
C VAL A 39 -5.08 12.87 10.21
N HIS A 40 -5.65 13.96 10.75
CA HIS A 40 -5.87 14.08 12.19
C HIS A 40 -6.82 13.00 12.71
N ALA A 41 -7.94 12.77 12.02
CA ALA A 41 -8.88 11.69 12.34
C ALA A 41 -8.21 10.32 12.32
N ALA A 42 -7.30 10.05 11.36
CA ALA A 42 -6.54 8.81 11.31
C ALA A 42 -5.76 8.57 12.60
N LEU A 43 -5.01 9.58 13.04
CA LEU A 43 -4.21 9.51 14.27
C LEU A 43 -5.07 9.39 15.54
N ASP A 44 -6.22 10.07 15.58
CA ASP A 44 -7.14 10.04 16.73
C ASP A 44 -7.90 8.70 16.82
N LEU A 45 -8.13 8.03 15.69
CA LEU A 45 -8.68 6.66 15.62
C LEU A 45 -7.65 5.56 15.91
N GLY A 46 -6.40 5.93 16.20
CA GLY A 46 -5.33 4.99 16.56
C GLY A 46 -4.56 4.43 15.37
N ILE A 47 -4.74 4.96 14.16
CA ILE A 47 -3.84 4.64 13.04
C ILE A 47 -2.48 5.29 13.35
N ASN A 48 -1.42 4.47 13.31
CA ASN A 48 -0.08 4.94 13.65
C ASN A 48 0.95 4.71 12.52
N PHE A 49 0.53 4.20 11.35
CA PHE A 49 1.40 4.04 10.20
C PHE A 49 0.80 4.77 9.00
N ILE A 50 1.60 5.65 8.39
CA ILE A 50 1.20 6.50 7.26
C ILE A 50 2.17 6.25 6.12
N ASP A 51 1.64 5.89 4.95
CA ASP A 51 2.41 5.66 3.72
C ASP A 51 2.08 6.73 2.68
N VAL A 52 3.11 7.31 2.09
CA VAL A 52 3.00 8.34 1.04
C VAL A 52 4.03 8.09 -0.06
N SER A 53 4.07 8.94 -1.08
CA SER A 53 5.08 8.91 -2.15
C SER A 53 5.18 10.28 -2.82
N PRO A 54 6.37 10.68 -3.30
CA PRO A 54 6.53 11.86 -4.15
C PRO A 54 5.75 11.74 -5.48
N TYR A 55 5.50 10.53 -5.97
CA TYR A 55 4.67 10.28 -7.14
C TYR A 55 3.22 10.77 -6.95
N TYR A 56 2.67 10.67 -5.76
CA TYR A 56 1.25 10.92 -5.53
C TYR A 56 0.88 12.41 -5.69
N GLY A 57 0.19 12.70 -6.81
CA GLY A 57 -0.22 14.04 -7.17
C GLY A 57 0.97 14.99 -7.40
N ALA A 58 2.06 14.49 -7.99
CA ALA A 58 3.29 15.25 -8.25
C ALA A 58 3.78 15.98 -6.98
N THR A 59 4.08 15.24 -5.94
CA THR A 59 4.53 15.67 -4.59
C THR A 59 3.46 16.31 -3.69
N ARG A 60 2.27 16.60 -4.23
CA ARG A 60 1.20 17.25 -3.46
C ARG A 60 0.82 16.45 -2.21
N ALA A 61 0.76 15.11 -2.31
CA ALA A 61 0.40 14.27 -1.16
C ALA A 61 1.38 14.44 0.00
N GLU A 62 2.69 14.45 -0.24
CA GLU A 62 3.70 14.70 0.80
C GLU A 62 3.59 16.12 1.38
N THR A 63 3.35 17.12 0.53
CA THR A 63 3.21 18.51 0.96
C THR A 63 1.99 18.70 1.88
N VAL A 64 0.83 18.15 1.50
CA VAL A 64 -0.40 18.20 2.32
C VAL A 64 -0.21 17.41 3.62
N LEU A 65 0.39 16.22 3.54
CA LEU A 65 0.68 15.41 4.72
C LEU A 65 1.63 16.14 5.68
N GLY A 66 2.71 16.75 5.18
CA GLY A 66 3.63 17.53 6.00
C GLY A 66 2.95 18.71 6.71
N ARG A 67 1.99 19.37 6.05
CA ARG A 67 1.16 20.41 6.71
C ARG A 67 0.26 19.83 7.80
N ALA A 68 -0.34 18.67 7.54
CA ALA A 68 -1.20 17.99 8.51
C ALA A 68 -0.44 17.48 9.74
N LEU A 69 0.81 17.05 9.57
CA LEU A 69 1.66 16.57 10.66
C LEU A 69 2.33 17.67 11.48
N ARG A 70 2.24 18.93 11.04
CA ARG A 70 2.83 20.06 11.75
C ARG A 70 2.26 20.19 13.16
N GLY A 71 3.14 20.17 14.17
CA GLY A 71 2.76 20.24 15.59
C GLY A 71 2.28 18.92 16.19
N ILE A 72 2.16 17.86 15.41
CA ILE A 72 1.90 16.50 15.92
C ILE A 72 3.22 15.91 16.43
N ARG A 73 3.18 15.37 17.67
CA ARG A 73 4.37 14.72 18.25
C ARG A 73 4.79 13.54 17.38
N ARG A 74 6.11 13.47 17.05
CA ARG A 74 6.70 12.53 16.10
C ARG A 74 6.47 11.06 16.50
N GLU A 75 6.39 10.79 17.78
CA GLU A 75 6.21 9.46 18.36
C GLU A 75 4.79 8.90 18.18
N ARG A 76 3.85 9.73 17.75
CA ARG A 76 2.46 9.27 17.49
C ARG A 76 2.31 8.45 16.21
N TYR A 77 3.30 8.49 15.30
CA TYR A 77 3.16 7.85 14.01
C TYR A 77 4.49 7.34 13.47
N TYR A 78 4.42 6.30 12.67
CA TYR A 78 5.47 5.86 11.77
C TYR A 78 5.19 6.40 10.37
N LEU A 79 6.23 6.90 9.71
CA LEU A 79 6.12 7.57 8.42
C LEU A 79 6.92 6.82 7.36
N ALA A 80 6.22 6.36 6.32
CA ALA A 80 6.81 5.73 5.16
C ALA A 80 6.66 6.62 3.92
N THR A 81 7.72 6.73 3.13
CA THR A 81 7.65 7.28 1.77
C THR A 81 8.41 6.41 0.78
N LYS A 82 8.47 6.83 -0.48
CA LYS A 82 9.01 6.00 -1.56
C LYS A 82 10.01 6.78 -2.41
N VAL A 83 10.84 6.05 -3.15
CA VAL A 83 11.82 6.58 -4.10
C VAL A 83 11.76 5.80 -5.41
N GLY A 84 12.24 6.38 -6.48
CA GLY A 84 12.38 5.72 -7.78
C GLY A 84 11.30 6.07 -8.79
N GLN A 85 10.07 6.39 -8.38
CA GLN A 85 9.01 6.89 -9.26
C GLN A 85 8.65 8.33 -8.88
N TYR A 86 8.68 9.25 -9.85
CA TYR A 86 8.51 10.69 -9.61
C TYR A 86 7.39 11.33 -10.43
N GLY A 87 7.00 10.71 -11.54
CA GLY A 87 5.92 11.12 -12.42
C GLY A 87 5.34 9.93 -13.18
N GLU A 88 4.36 10.17 -14.05
CA GLU A 88 3.83 9.15 -14.93
C GLU A 88 4.91 8.77 -15.97
N GLY A 89 5.37 7.51 -15.92
CA GLY A 89 6.48 7.02 -16.75
C GLY A 89 7.86 7.55 -16.35
N GLU A 90 7.98 8.33 -15.28
CA GLU A 90 9.25 8.90 -14.80
C GLU A 90 9.83 8.04 -13.69
N PHE A 91 10.75 7.16 -14.07
CA PHE A 91 11.46 6.28 -13.13
C PHE A 91 12.97 6.59 -13.14
N ASP A 92 13.55 6.78 -11.95
CA ASP A 92 14.99 6.93 -11.77
C ASP A 92 15.40 6.32 -10.43
N PHE A 93 16.01 5.15 -10.51
CA PHE A 93 16.50 4.38 -9.36
C PHE A 93 18.01 4.58 -9.11
N SER A 94 18.65 5.56 -9.78
CA SER A 94 20.06 5.84 -9.54
C SER A 94 20.34 6.27 -8.10
N ALA A 95 21.53 5.90 -7.60
CA ALA A 95 21.97 6.24 -6.24
C ALA A 95 21.87 7.75 -5.95
N ALA A 96 22.25 8.58 -6.92
CA ALA A 96 22.20 10.03 -6.77
C ALA A 96 20.75 10.54 -6.65
N ARG A 97 19.83 10.01 -7.48
CA ARG A 97 18.43 10.46 -7.48
C ARG A 97 17.68 10.03 -6.23
N VAL A 98 17.84 8.76 -5.81
CA VAL A 98 17.14 8.26 -4.61
C VAL A 98 17.64 8.94 -3.34
N THR A 99 18.95 9.24 -3.25
CA THR A 99 19.52 9.99 -2.12
C THR A 99 18.90 11.39 -2.03
N ARG A 100 18.90 12.13 -3.14
CA ARG A 100 18.29 13.46 -3.19
C ARG A 100 16.78 13.41 -2.91
N SER A 101 16.08 12.37 -3.37
CA SER A 101 14.64 12.19 -3.14
C SER A 101 14.30 12.09 -1.65
N VAL A 102 15.12 11.43 -0.86
CA VAL A 102 14.93 11.35 0.60
C VAL A 102 14.99 12.73 1.23
N ASP A 103 15.98 13.56 0.85
CA ASP A 103 16.10 14.94 1.35
C ASP A 103 14.90 15.80 0.94
N GLU A 104 14.48 15.69 -0.33
CA GLU A 104 13.30 16.39 -0.86
C GLU A 104 12.01 15.97 -0.13
N SER A 105 11.84 14.67 0.16
CA SER A 105 10.68 14.15 0.90
C SER A 105 10.68 14.62 2.35
N CYS A 106 11.83 14.57 3.02
CA CYS A 106 11.97 15.11 4.38
C CYS A 106 11.58 16.59 4.44
N ALA A 107 12.04 17.40 3.48
CA ALA A 107 11.70 18.82 3.41
C ALA A 107 10.18 19.05 3.22
N ARG A 108 9.51 18.28 2.32
CA ARG A 108 8.06 18.41 2.10
C ARG A 108 7.25 17.94 3.30
N LEU A 109 7.68 16.87 3.96
CA LEU A 109 7.01 16.26 5.11
C LEU A 109 7.31 17.02 6.42
N GLY A 110 8.36 17.86 6.44
CA GLY A 110 8.76 18.62 7.61
C GLY A 110 9.37 17.75 8.72
N VAL A 111 10.14 16.73 8.33
CA VAL A 111 10.81 15.78 9.25
C VAL A 111 12.28 15.59 8.88
N ASP A 112 13.10 15.20 9.85
CA ASP A 112 14.52 14.90 9.64
C ASP A 112 14.80 13.40 9.48
N TYR A 113 13.80 12.56 9.76
CA TYR A 113 13.91 11.11 9.78
C TYR A 113 12.64 10.45 9.24
N LEU A 114 12.81 9.39 8.44
CA LEU A 114 11.74 8.54 7.92
C LEU A 114 11.88 7.13 8.49
N ASP A 115 10.78 6.56 9.02
CA ASP A 115 10.81 5.22 9.59
C ASP A 115 11.03 4.14 8.51
N LEU A 116 10.49 4.36 7.33
CA LEU A 116 10.58 3.44 6.20
C LEU A 116 10.71 4.19 4.88
N VAL A 117 11.66 3.80 4.05
CA VAL A 117 11.77 4.24 2.65
C VAL A 117 11.71 3.03 1.74
N GLN A 118 10.83 3.07 0.74
CA GLN A 118 10.56 1.97 -0.16
C GLN A 118 10.93 2.30 -1.60
N CYS A 119 11.57 1.37 -2.33
CA CYS A 119 11.71 1.48 -3.77
C CYS A 119 10.33 1.26 -4.41
N HIS A 120 9.83 2.27 -5.12
CA HIS A 120 8.45 2.33 -5.62
C HIS A 120 8.32 1.57 -6.94
N ASP A 121 7.40 0.59 -6.98
CA ASP A 121 6.99 -0.08 -8.23
C ASP A 121 8.19 -0.58 -9.04
N ILE A 122 9.01 -1.42 -8.36
CA ILE A 122 10.29 -1.88 -8.93
C ILE A 122 10.13 -2.76 -10.17
N GLU A 123 8.92 -3.17 -10.52
CA GLU A 123 8.63 -3.83 -11.79
C GLU A 123 8.95 -2.98 -13.02
N PHE A 124 9.10 -1.66 -12.85
CA PHE A 124 9.53 -0.75 -13.92
C PHE A 124 11.05 -0.55 -13.98
N ALA A 125 11.77 -1.04 -12.96
CA ALA A 125 13.22 -0.95 -12.87
C ALA A 125 13.94 -2.14 -13.54
N ASP A 126 15.24 -1.95 -13.78
CA ASP A 126 16.17 -3.05 -13.84
C ASP A 126 16.43 -3.55 -12.41
N LEU A 127 16.11 -4.82 -12.13
CA LEU A 127 16.30 -5.38 -10.79
C LEU A 127 17.77 -5.51 -10.40
N ASP A 128 18.69 -5.56 -11.37
CA ASP A 128 20.14 -5.51 -11.11
C ASP A 128 20.53 -4.13 -10.58
N GLN A 129 19.97 -3.06 -11.11
CA GLN A 129 20.16 -1.71 -10.58
C GLN A 129 19.57 -1.57 -9.17
N ILE A 130 18.39 -2.13 -8.92
CA ILE A 130 17.80 -2.10 -7.56
C ILE A 130 18.75 -2.73 -6.57
N VAL A 131 19.25 -3.93 -6.86
CA VAL A 131 20.15 -4.69 -5.95
C VAL A 131 21.54 -4.06 -5.85
N GLY A 132 22.13 -3.67 -6.97
CA GLY A 132 23.55 -3.25 -7.03
C GLY A 132 23.79 -1.77 -6.76
N GLU A 133 22.77 -0.90 -6.91
CA GLU A 133 22.94 0.54 -6.80
C GLU A 133 21.95 1.17 -5.81
N THR A 134 20.64 0.97 -6.01
CA THR A 134 19.59 1.66 -5.25
C THR A 134 19.59 1.26 -3.77
N LEU A 135 19.51 -0.04 -3.48
CA LEU A 135 19.50 -0.54 -2.11
C LEU A 135 20.79 -0.20 -1.33
N PRO A 136 22.00 -0.32 -1.91
CA PRO A 136 23.22 0.19 -1.30
C PRO A 136 23.19 1.69 -0.97
N ALA A 137 22.59 2.53 -1.84
CA ALA A 137 22.46 3.96 -1.55
C ALA A 137 21.54 4.21 -0.35
N LEU A 138 20.39 3.55 -0.31
CA LEU A 138 19.48 3.64 0.84
C LEU A 138 20.09 3.05 2.12
N ALA A 139 20.88 1.98 2.02
CA ALA A 139 21.60 1.42 3.18
C ALA A 139 22.58 2.43 3.78
N ARG A 140 23.26 3.25 2.96
CA ARG A 140 24.11 4.35 3.46
C ARG A 140 23.29 5.41 4.20
N LEU A 141 22.08 5.77 3.72
CA LEU A 141 21.20 6.69 4.43
C LEU A 141 20.71 6.12 5.76
N ARG A 142 20.45 4.81 5.81
CA ARG A 142 20.11 4.11 7.06
C ARG A 142 21.27 4.15 8.04
N ALA A 143 22.49 3.85 7.59
CA ALA A 143 23.69 3.92 8.43
C ALA A 143 23.96 5.34 8.94
N ALA A 144 23.60 6.38 8.17
CA ALA A 144 23.66 7.78 8.58
C ALA A 144 22.50 8.23 9.49
N GLY A 145 21.58 7.33 9.85
CA GLY A 145 20.45 7.65 10.73
C GLY A 145 19.35 8.50 10.10
N ARG A 146 19.34 8.65 8.75
CA ARG A 146 18.35 9.44 8.01
C ARG A 146 17.04 8.66 7.76
N ILE A 147 17.14 7.36 7.66
CA ILE A 147 16.02 6.44 7.48
C ILE A 147 16.17 5.23 8.40
N GLY A 148 15.05 4.62 8.83
CA GLY A 148 15.04 3.47 9.71
C GLY A 148 15.18 2.15 8.96
N HIS A 149 14.29 1.94 8.02
CA HIS A 149 14.16 0.67 7.30
C HIS A 149 14.05 0.87 5.80
N LEU A 150 14.42 -0.19 5.06
CA LEU A 150 14.27 -0.26 3.61
C LEU A 150 13.14 -1.22 3.25
N GLY A 151 12.38 -0.87 2.22
CA GLY A 151 11.34 -1.72 1.64
C GLY A 151 11.34 -1.68 0.12
N ILE A 152 10.57 -2.57 -0.48
CA ILE A 152 10.27 -2.58 -1.91
C ILE A 152 8.77 -2.69 -2.14
N THR A 153 8.28 -2.10 -3.23
CA THR A 153 6.86 -2.17 -3.58
C THR A 153 6.67 -2.58 -5.03
N GLY A 154 5.55 -3.20 -5.33
CA GLY A 154 5.17 -3.51 -6.70
C GLY A 154 3.87 -4.30 -6.81
N LEU A 155 3.42 -4.44 -8.08
CA LEU A 155 2.28 -5.28 -8.42
C LEU A 155 2.71 -6.74 -8.64
N PRO A 156 3.66 -7.08 -9.55
CA PRO A 156 3.98 -8.47 -9.80
C PRO A 156 4.60 -9.14 -8.57
N LEU A 157 4.04 -10.27 -8.15
CA LEU A 157 4.50 -10.98 -6.97
C LEU A 157 5.90 -11.58 -7.14
N ARG A 158 6.27 -11.96 -8.37
CA ARG A 158 7.59 -12.55 -8.66
C ARG A 158 8.78 -11.62 -8.41
N ILE A 159 8.59 -10.30 -8.42
CA ILE A 159 9.68 -9.35 -8.18
C ILE A 159 10.21 -9.43 -6.75
N PHE A 160 9.38 -9.80 -5.78
CA PHE A 160 9.77 -9.86 -4.38
C PHE A 160 10.85 -10.94 -4.13
N PRO A 161 10.62 -12.24 -4.44
CA PRO A 161 11.69 -13.22 -4.31
C PRO A 161 12.87 -12.92 -5.25
N ALA A 162 12.65 -12.40 -6.46
CA ALA A 162 13.72 -12.05 -7.39
C ALA A 162 14.70 -11.01 -6.83
N VAL A 163 14.28 -10.17 -5.91
CA VAL A 163 15.17 -9.21 -5.22
C VAL A 163 15.62 -9.74 -3.86
N LEU A 164 14.71 -10.30 -3.05
CA LEU A 164 15.00 -10.75 -1.69
C LEU A 164 16.06 -11.87 -1.64
N ASP A 165 16.08 -12.78 -2.62
CA ASP A 165 17.04 -13.87 -2.70
C ASP A 165 18.46 -13.41 -3.10
N ARG A 166 18.62 -12.15 -3.50
CA ARG A 166 19.88 -11.56 -4.02
C ARG A 166 20.52 -10.57 -3.05
N VAL A 167 19.87 -10.28 -1.93
CA VAL A 167 20.36 -9.33 -0.94
C VAL A 167 20.62 -10.02 0.40
N GLU A 168 21.49 -9.42 1.22
CA GLU A 168 21.73 -9.93 2.57
C GLU A 168 20.44 -9.94 3.41
N ALA A 169 20.30 -10.95 4.26
CA ALA A 169 19.18 -11.05 5.18
C ALA A 169 19.05 -9.79 6.05
N GLY A 170 17.85 -9.19 6.09
CA GLY A 170 17.60 -7.96 6.83
C GLY A 170 17.99 -6.66 6.09
N CYS A 171 18.51 -6.74 4.87
CA CYS A 171 18.67 -5.56 4.01
C CYS A 171 17.31 -4.91 3.72
N ILE A 172 16.36 -5.71 3.28
CA ILE A 172 14.96 -5.31 3.05
C ILE A 172 14.11 -5.76 4.24
N ALA A 173 13.48 -4.82 4.89
CA ALA A 173 12.66 -5.05 6.07
C ALA A 173 11.18 -5.27 5.73
N THR A 174 10.70 -4.71 4.61
CA THR A 174 9.28 -4.77 4.23
C THR A 174 9.08 -4.97 2.73
N VAL A 175 7.97 -5.62 2.40
CA VAL A 175 7.38 -5.62 1.06
C VAL A 175 6.00 -4.96 1.11
N LEU A 176 5.67 -4.13 0.12
CA LEU A 176 4.33 -3.63 -0.09
C LEU A 176 3.81 -4.17 -1.41
N SER A 177 2.74 -4.96 -1.32
CA SER A 177 2.02 -5.48 -2.48
C SER A 177 0.65 -4.82 -2.57
N PHE A 178 0.21 -4.49 -3.77
CA PHE A 178 -1.14 -3.97 -4.00
C PHE A 178 -1.91 -4.84 -4.99
N ASN A 179 -3.24 -4.88 -4.82
CA ASN A 179 -4.17 -5.66 -5.65
C ASN A 179 -3.87 -7.17 -5.72
N HIS A 180 -3.26 -7.77 -4.71
CA HIS A 180 -3.03 -9.22 -4.60
C HIS A 180 -3.49 -9.80 -3.25
N TYR A 181 -4.14 -8.98 -2.38
CA TYR A 181 -4.84 -9.47 -1.18
C TYR A 181 -6.13 -8.68 -0.96
N GLU A 182 -7.11 -8.99 -1.77
CA GLU A 182 -8.47 -8.44 -1.80
C GLU A 182 -9.47 -9.56 -2.11
N LEU A 183 -10.78 -9.32 -2.07
CA LEU A 183 -11.79 -10.38 -2.22
C LEU A 183 -11.70 -11.14 -3.56
N ASN A 184 -11.31 -10.48 -4.65
CA ASN A 184 -11.16 -11.12 -5.97
C ASN A 184 -9.75 -11.66 -6.24
N ASP A 185 -8.76 -11.27 -5.45
CA ASP A 185 -7.38 -11.75 -5.61
C ASP A 185 -6.71 -11.94 -4.24
N SER A 186 -6.33 -13.15 -3.94
CA SER A 186 -5.64 -13.53 -2.69
C SER A 186 -4.28 -14.19 -2.94
N SER A 187 -3.71 -14.01 -4.13
CA SER A 187 -2.47 -14.67 -4.57
C SER A 187 -1.24 -14.31 -3.73
N LEU A 188 -1.22 -13.14 -3.07
CA LEU A 188 -0.19 -12.78 -2.11
C LEU A 188 -0.07 -13.81 -0.97
N ALA A 189 -1.15 -14.53 -0.63
CA ALA A 189 -1.16 -15.52 0.44
C ALA A 189 -0.10 -16.60 0.24
N ASP A 190 0.22 -16.98 -1.00
CA ASP A 190 1.17 -18.02 -1.34
C ASP A 190 2.62 -17.63 -0.95
N LEU A 191 2.92 -16.32 -0.88
CA LEU A 191 4.23 -15.81 -0.50
C LEU A 191 4.37 -15.48 1.00
N LEU A 192 3.28 -15.45 1.77
CA LEU A 192 3.35 -15.09 3.19
C LEU A 192 4.27 -16.02 4.01
N PRO A 193 4.29 -17.36 3.81
CA PRO A 193 5.24 -18.23 4.49
C PRO A 193 6.70 -17.92 4.13
N TYR A 194 6.97 -17.52 2.89
CA TYR A 194 8.31 -17.14 2.44
C TYR A 194 8.77 -15.85 3.15
N PHE A 195 7.96 -14.79 3.17
CA PHE A 195 8.28 -13.55 3.87
C PHE A 195 8.44 -13.77 5.38
N GLY A 196 7.60 -14.62 5.98
CA GLY A 196 7.67 -14.97 7.39
C GLY A 196 9.02 -15.61 7.75
N ARG A 197 9.54 -16.55 6.95
CA ARG A 197 10.88 -17.16 7.15
C ARG A 197 12.00 -16.12 7.12
N LEU A 198 11.91 -15.14 6.22
CA LEU A 198 12.90 -14.05 6.10
C LEU A 198 12.71 -12.97 7.18
N GLY A 199 11.59 -12.96 7.90
CA GLY A 199 11.24 -11.92 8.86
C GLY A 199 10.91 -10.58 8.22
N VAL A 200 10.50 -10.59 6.94
CA VAL A 200 10.08 -9.43 6.16
C VAL A 200 8.64 -9.08 6.49
N GLY A 201 8.37 -7.83 6.85
CA GLY A 201 7.03 -7.33 7.11
C GLY A 201 6.22 -7.13 5.82
N VAL A 202 4.98 -7.61 5.82
CA VAL A 202 4.10 -7.49 4.66
C VAL A 202 3.11 -6.35 4.86
N ILE A 203 3.10 -5.41 3.92
CA ILE A 203 2.14 -4.32 3.81
C ILE A 203 1.25 -4.63 2.61
N ASN A 204 -0.05 -4.74 2.83
CA ASN A 204 -1.04 -4.85 1.77
C ASN A 204 -1.62 -3.48 1.44
N SER A 205 -1.98 -3.22 0.20
CA SER A 205 -2.67 -1.99 -0.17
C SER A 205 -3.77 -2.22 -1.21
N ALA A 206 -4.65 -1.23 -1.34
CA ALA A 206 -5.80 -1.26 -2.23
C ALA A 206 -6.82 -2.39 -1.94
N PRO A 207 -7.29 -2.58 -0.69
CA PRO A 207 -8.20 -3.69 -0.34
C PRO A 207 -9.54 -3.66 -1.08
N THR A 208 -9.87 -2.54 -1.74
CA THR A 208 -11.07 -2.39 -2.59
C THR A 208 -10.75 -2.40 -4.09
N GLY A 209 -9.55 -2.85 -4.49
CA GLY A 209 -9.12 -2.92 -5.89
C GLY A 209 -9.21 -1.58 -6.62
N MET A 210 -8.76 -0.48 -5.99
CA MET A 210 -8.83 0.87 -6.56
C MET A 210 -10.22 1.28 -7.08
N GLY A 211 -11.29 0.74 -6.48
CA GLY A 211 -12.67 1.01 -6.83
C GLY A 211 -13.46 -0.18 -7.38
N LEU A 212 -12.81 -1.29 -7.73
CA LEU A 212 -13.48 -2.52 -8.20
C LEU A 212 -14.58 -2.99 -7.22
N LEU A 213 -14.26 -2.98 -5.93
CA LEU A 213 -15.13 -3.43 -4.84
C LEU A 213 -15.78 -2.23 -4.13
N THR A 214 -16.38 -1.33 -4.92
CA THR A 214 -17.14 -0.18 -4.41
C THR A 214 -18.38 0.08 -5.27
N GLU A 215 -19.44 0.65 -4.69
CA GLU A 215 -20.63 1.03 -5.43
C GLU A 215 -20.35 2.08 -6.53
N ARG A 216 -19.36 2.96 -6.31
CA ARG A 216 -18.96 3.96 -7.29
C ARG A 216 -18.32 3.35 -8.54
N GLY A 217 -17.71 2.17 -8.41
CA GLY A 217 -16.95 1.51 -9.48
C GLY A 217 -15.58 2.15 -9.74
N VAL A 218 -14.97 1.72 -10.82
CA VAL A 218 -13.59 2.09 -11.20
C VAL A 218 -13.54 3.40 -11.99
N PRO A 219 -12.44 4.19 -11.86
CA PRO A 219 -12.18 5.31 -12.75
C PRO A 219 -11.87 4.83 -14.19
N ALA A 220 -12.03 5.72 -15.17
CA ALA A 220 -11.85 5.40 -16.59
C ALA A 220 -10.43 4.89 -16.95
N TRP A 221 -9.42 5.26 -16.18
CA TRP A 221 -8.03 4.84 -16.37
C TRP A 221 -7.69 3.48 -15.74
N HIS A 222 -8.65 2.84 -15.04
CA HIS A 222 -8.37 1.62 -14.30
C HIS A 222 -7.96 0.46 -15.23
N PRO A 223 -6.82 -0.21 -14.99
CA PRO A 223 -6.25 -1.17 -15.92
C PRO A 223 -6.86 -2.58 -15.88
N ALA A 224 -7.81 -2.85 -14.97
CA ALA A 224 -8.39 -4.19 -14.82
C ALA A 224 -9.07 -4.66 -16.11
N PRO A 225 -8.91 -5.94 -16.46
CA PRO A 225 -9.62 -6.57 -17.57
C PRO A 225 -11.14 -6.41 -17.44
N PRO A 226 -11.89 -6.25 -18.54
CA PRO A 226 -13.36 -6.09 -18.51
C PRO A 226 -14.09 -7.21 -17.74
N ALA A 227 -13.59 -8.45 -17.82
CA ALA A 227 -14.16 -9.58 -17.09
C ALA A 227 -14.04 -9.42 -15.57
N VAL A 228 -12.90 -8.88 -15.08
CA VAL A 228 -12.67 -8.59 -13.66
C VAL A 228 -13.61 -7.48 -13.20
N VAL A 229 -13.70 -6.38 -13.97
CA VAL A 229 -14.63 -5.28 -13.67
C VAL A 229 -16.07 -5.78 -13.56
N ALA A 230 -16.52 -6.59 -14.54
CA ALA A 230 -17.87 -7.16 -14.55
C ALA A 230 -18.09 -8.15 -13.37
N GLY A 231 -17.08 -8.96 -13.03
CA GLY A 231 -17.16 -9.88 -11.90
C GLY A 231 -17.28 -9.17 -10.56
N CYS A 232 -16.43 -8.18 -10.31
CA CYS A 232 -16.50 -7.34 -9.11
C CYS A 232 -17.84 -6.58 -9.01
N ARG A 233 -18.35 -6.08 -10.13
CA ARG A 233 -19.66 -5.41 -10.16
C ARG A 233 -20.79 -6.35 -9.72
N ARG A 234 -20.80 -7.60 -10.15
CA ARG A 234 -21.78 -8.61 -9.68
C ARG A 234 -21.69 -8.79 -8.17
N ALA A 235 -20.49 -8.86 -7.60
CA ALA A 235 -20.32 -8.97 -6.16
C ALA A 235 -20.81 -7.72 -5.40
N VAL A 236 -20.59 -6.52 -5.94
CA VAL A 236 -21.13 -5.27 -5.39
C VAL A 236 -22.66 -5.30 -5.39
N GLU A 237 -23.28 -5.68 -6.50
CA GLU A 237 -24.76 -5.78 -6.64
C GLU A 237 -25.33 -6.86 -5.71
N PHE A 238 -24.63 -7.96 -5.55
CA PHE A 238 -25.00 -9.05 -4.64
C PHE A 238 -25.02 -8.59 -3.16
N CYS A 239 -24.00 -7.87 -2.71
CA CYS A 239 -23.95 -7.29 -1.36
C CYS A 239 -25.03 -6.23 -1.17
N ARG A 240 -25.19 -5.32 -2.15
CA ARG A 240 -26.21 -4.26 -2.10
C ARG A 240 -27.62 -4.82 -1.97
N ALA A 241 -27.95 -5.91 -2.69
CA ALA A 241 -29.25 -6.58 -2.59
C ALA A 241 -29.54 -7.15 -1.19
N ARG A 242 -28.50 -7.32 -0.37
CA ARG A 242 -28.55 -7.78 1.04
C ARG A 242 -28.42 -6.64 2.05
N GLY A 243 -28.35 -5.39 1.59
CA GLY A 243 -28.16 -4.23 2.46
C GLY A 243 -26.77 -4.12 3.08
N VAL A 244 -25.76 -4.76 2.48
CA VAL A 244 -24.37 -4.77 2.98
C VAL A 244 -23.47 -3.94 2.04
N ASP A 245 -22.61 -3.09 2.62
CA ASP A 245 -21.54 -2.42 1.88
C ASP A 245 -20.40 -3.40 1.63
N ILE A 246 -20.11 -3.71 0.37
CA ILE A 246 -19.00 -4.61 0.02
C ILE A 246 -17.64 -4.12 0.53
N VAL A 247 -17.46 -2.80 0.71
CA VAL A 247 -16.25 -2.21 1.29
C VAL A 247 -16.01 -2.76 2.70
N GLN A 248 -17.06 -3.01 3.48
CA GLN A 248 -16.96 -3.64 4.79
C GLN A 248 -16.29 -5.01 4.68
N LEU A 249 -16.82 -5.89 3.83
CA LEU A 249 -16.25 -7.23 3.64
C LEU A 249 -14.82 -7.19 3.10
N ALA A 250 -14.54 -6.28 2.16
CA ALA A 250 -13.22 -6.12 1.58
C ALA A 250 -12.18 -5.70 2.63
N ILE A 251 -12.51 -4.76 3.51
CA ILE A 251 -11.62 -4.34 4.61
C ILE A 251 -11.47 -5.47 5.63
N GLN A 252 -12.56 -6.10 6.05
CA GLN A 252 -12.54 -7.21 7.01
C GLN A 252 -11.68 -8.36 6.50
N PHE A 253 -11.84 -8.76 5.24
CA PHE A 253 -11.01 -9.77 4.59
C PHE A 253 -9.52 -9.39 4.60
N ALA A 254 -9.20 -8.16 4.19
CA ALA A 254 -7.82 -7.71 4.07
C ALA A 254 -7.09 -7.61 5.41
N VAL A 255 -7.80 -7.26 6.50
CA VAL A 255 -7.20 -7.16 7.84
C VAL A 255 -7.27 -8.47 8.64
N ALA A 256 -8.01 -9.50 8.16
CA ALA A 256 -8.18 -10.74 8.91
C ALA A 256 -6.89 -11.57 9.01
N ASN A 257 -6.02 -11.54 7.99
CA ASN A 257 -4.82 -12.37 7.96
C ASN A 257 -3.70 -11.81 8.87
N PRO A 258 -3.31 -12.52 9.94
CA PRO A 258 -2.29 -12.02 10.87
C PRO A 258 -0.87 -11.99 10.29
N ALA A 259 -0.60 -12.70 9.18
CA ALA A 259 0.70 -12.67 8.50
C ALA A 259 0.91 -11.38 7.68
N ILE A 260 -0.16 -10.60 7.44
CA ILE A 260 -0.10 -9.25 6.86
C ILE A 260 -0.08 -8.27 8.03
N ALA A 261 1.01 -7.53 8.16
CA ALA A 261 1.20 -6.61 9.29
C ALA A 261 0.19 -5.46 9.26
N THR A 262 -0.07 -4.91 8.09
CA THR A 262 -1.01 -3.80 7.92
C THR A 262 -1.59 -3.76 6.51
N THR A 263 -2.82 -3.24 6.40
CA THR A 263 -3.48 -2.92 5.13
C THR A 263 -3.69 -1.41 5.03
N LEU A 264 -3.23 -0.82 3.93
CA LEU A 264 -3.37 0.60 3.66
C LEU A 264 -4.73 0.92 3.02
N VAL A 265 -5.46 1.84 3.60
CA VAL A 265 -6.64 2.44 2.99
C VAL A 265 -6.41 3.91 2.69
N GLY A 266 -6.83 4.37 1.51
CA GLY A 266 -6.67 5.76 1.05
C GLY A 266 -8.01 6.48 0.97
N THR A 267 -8.12 7.61 1.68
CA THR A 267 -9.24 8.53 1.55
C THR A 267 -8.80 9.95 1.94
N ALA A 268 -9.49 10.97 1.41
CA ALA A 268 -9.35 12.37 1.83
C ALA A 268 -10.63 12.87 2.52
N ASN A 269 -11.47 11.94 3.02
CA ASN A 269 -12.72 12.25 3.72
C ASN A 269 -12.73 11.58 5.10
N PRO A 270 -12.86 12.36 6.20
CA PRO A 270 -12.82 11.82 7.56
C PRO A 270 -13.91 10.77 7.83
N ALA A 271 -15.16 11.01 7.38
CA ALA A 271 -16.26 10.08 7.61
C ALA A 271 -16.05 8.73 6.90
N HIS A 272 -15.41 8.73 5.72
CA HIS A 272 -15.02 7.48 5.07
C HIS A 272 -13.94 6.73 5.87
N LEU A 273 -13.00 7.46 6.45
CA LEU A 273 -11.95 6.86 7.28
C LEU A 273 -12.52 6.26 8.56
N GLU A 274 -13.37 6.99 9.27
CA GLU A 274 -14.08 6.51 10.46
C GLU A 274 -14.84 5.21 10.18
N ARG A 275 -15.56 5.17 9.06
CA ARG A 275 -16.28 3.98 8.61
C ARG A 275 -15.32 2.82 8.30
N ASN A 276 -14.19 3.08 7.63
CA ASN A 276 -13.21 2.04 7.32
C ASN A 276 -12.58 1.45 8.60
N VAL A 277 -12.32 2.28 9.62
CA VAL A 277 -11.84 1.82 10.93
C VAL A 277 -12.90 0.98 11.63
N ALA A 278 -14.15 1.44 11.65
CA ALA A 278 -15.26 0.66 12.22
C ALA A 278 -15.41 -0.71 11.54
N TYR A 279 -15.27 -0.77 10.21
CA TYR A 279 -15.30 -2.02 9.46
C TYR A 279 -14.13 -2.96 9.82
N ALA A 280 -12.92 -2.42 9.98
CA ALA A 280 -11.75 -3.21 10.37
C ALA A 280 -11.83 -3.79 11.80
N GLU A 281 -12.61 -3.16 12.68
CA GLU A 281 -12.81 -3.59 14.06
C GLU A 281 -14.03 -4.52 14.26
N ALA A 282 -14.96 -4.50 13.30
CA ALA A 282 -16.14 -5.36 13.35
C ALA A 282 -15.81 -6.79 12.89
N PRO A 283 -16.43 -7.81 13.49
CA PRO A 283 -16.29 -9.18 13.01
C PRO A 283 -16.91 -9.33 11.60
N ALA A 284 -16.26 -10.13 10.74
CA ALA A 284 -16.84 -10.49 9.46
C ALA A 284 -17.97 -11.53 9.66
N ASP A 285 -18.99 -11.46 8.79
CA ASP A 285 -19.95 -12.54 8.63
C ASP A 285 -19.32 -13.62 7.72
N PRO A 286 -18.98 -14.81 8.24
CA PRO A 286 -18.29 -15.83 7.46
C PRO A 286 -19.16 -16.43 6.35
N GLY A 287 -20.48 -16.52 6.57
CA GLY A 287 -21.41 -17.05 5.57
C GLY A 287 -21.53 -16.10 4.37
N LEU A 288 -21.72 -14.80 4.63
CA LEU A 288 -21.78 -13.80 3.58
C LEU A 288 -20.44 -13.68 2.84
N LEU A 289 -19.32 -13.78 3.56
CA LEU A 289 -17.98 -13.77 2.94
C LEU A 289 -17.83 -14.94 1.96
N GLU A 290 -18.21 -16.15 2.37
CA GLU A 290 -18.17 -17.34 1.51
C GLU A 290 -19.04 -17.18 0.25
N GLU A 291 -20.27 -16.68 0.40
CA GLU A 291 -21.16 -16.39 -0.74
C GLU A 291 -20.54 -15.38 -1.72
N VAL A 292 -19.93 -14.30 -1.21
CA VAL A 292 -19.27 -13.29 -2.05
C VAL A 292 -18.04 -13.86 -2.76
N LEU A 293 -17.25 -14.67 -2.09
CA LEU A 293 -16.10 -15.35 -2.70
C LEU A 293 -16.54 -16.32 -3.81
N GLU A 294 -17.70 -16.97 -3.66
CA GLU A 294 -18.28 -17.83 -4.70
C GLU A 294 -18.71 -17.00 -5.93
N VAL A 295 -19.32 -15.82 -5.73
CA VAL A 295 -19.65 -14.89 -6.83
C VAL A 295 -18.40 -14.43 -7.58
N LEU A 296 -17.28 -14.25 -6.86
CA LEU A 296 -16.00 -13.81 -7.42
C LEU A 296 -15.16 -14.96 -7.99
N ARG A 297 -15.51 -16.23 -7.73
CA ARG A 297 -14.75 -17.40 -8.16
C ARG A 297 -14.33 -17.40 -9.65
N PRO A 298 -15.19 -16.99 -10.61
CA PRO A 298 -14.82 -16.99 -12.04
C PRO A 298 -13.69 -16.00 -12.40
N ILE A 299 -13.40 -15.03 -11.54
CA ILE A 299 -12.35 -14.02 -11.76
C ILE A 299 -11.27 -14.08 -10.68
N ARG A 300 -11.26 -15.13 -9.87
CA ARG A 300 -10.32 -15.25 -8.75
C ARG A 300 -8.88 -15.23 -9.24
N ASN A 301 -8.06 -14.37 -8.62
CA ASN A 301 -6.65 -14.17 -8.91
C ASN A 301 -6.37 -13.70 -10.35
N HIS A 302 -7.38 -13.20 -11.06
CA HIS A 302 -7.18 -12.53 -12.33
C HIS A 302 -6.89 -11.06 -12.07
N ASN A 303 -5.73 -10.60 -12.54
CA ASN A 303 -5.29 -9.22 -12.35
C ASN A 303 -4.76 -8.65 -13.67
N PHE A 304 -4.47 -7.35 -13.70
CA PHE A 304 -3.76 -6.73 -14.80
C PHE A 304 -2.25 -6.90 -14.63
N THR A 305 -1.52 -6.76 -15.72
CA THR A 305 -0.06 -6.80 -15.71
C THR A 305 0.52 -5.45 -16.05
N ARG A 306 1.66 -5.10 -15.43
CA ARG A 306 2.40 -3.87 -15.74
C ARG A 306 3.89 -4.06 -15.50
N GLY A 307 4.68 -3.05 -15.79
CA GLY A 307 6.14 -3.11 -15.65
C GLY A 307 6.83 -3.68 -16.89
N ARG A 308 8.13 -3.88 -16.78
CA ARG A 308 8.97 -4.48 -17.83
C ARG A 308 8.55 -5.94 -18.06
N PRO A 309 8.59 -6.44 -19.30
CA PRO A 309 8.14 -7.81 -19.61
C PRO A 309 8.75 -8.89 -18.72
N GLU A 310 10.06 -8.78 -18.43
CA GLU A 310 10.82 -9.72 -17.59
C GLU A 310 10.39 -9.73 -16.12
N ASN A 311 9.75 -8.66 -15.66
CA ASN A 311 9.31 -8.50 -14.27
C ASN A 311 7.83 -8.88 -14.04
N ARG A 312 7.07 -9.14 -15.11
CA ARG A 312 5.63 -9.44 -15.01
C ARG A 312 5.40 -10.85 -14.50
N ASP A 313 4.35 -11.02 -13.71
CA ASP A 313 3.86 -12.35 -13.39
C ASP A 313 3.41 -13.08 -14.66
N PRO A 314 3.49 -14.42 -14.70
CA PRO A 314 2.89 -15.20 -15.76
C PRO A 314 1.38 -14.91 -15.85
N ILE A 315 0.87 -14.73 -17.06
CA ILE A 315 -0.58 -14.61 -17.27
C ILE A 315 -1.17 -15.99 -16.94
N LEU A 316 -2.08 -16.03 -15.97
CA LEU A 316 -2.87 -17.23 -15.71
C LEU A 316 -3.77 -17.48 -16.93
N ALA A 317 -3.60 -18.65 -17.57
CA ALA A 317 -4.35 -19.04 -18.76
C ALA A 317 -5.80 -19.42 -18.42
#